data_71c6f62f65aad7f3dd06d372e6aa2e1c
#
_entry.id   71c6f62f65aad7f3dd06d372e6aa2e1c
#
_cell.length_a   1.000
_cell.length_b   1.000
_cell.length_c   1.000
_cell.angle_alpha   90.00
_cell.angle_beta   90.00
_cell.angle_gamma   90.00
#
_symmetry.space_group_name_H-M   'P 1'
#
loop_
_entity.id
_entity.type
_entity.pdbx_description
1 polymer ?
#
loop_
_entity_poly.entity_id
_entity_poly.type
_entity_poly.pdbx_seq_one_letter_code
_entity_poly.pdbx_strand_id
1 'polypeptide(L)'
;MNKPISLDLNGKHLSSLPESLDEWVGLDELLLDDNLLTSLPENIDQLISLKSMSLYKNQLADLPKSTWKLTNLHILNIADNLLSILPDGVGNLINLHMLDVGQNRLTAIPEALGHLKSLAFLYLSNNHLSFLPQSFGNLGSLKYLNITDNQLASFPESISQLTQLIELRLYNNLFSSLPESIGQLAGLKELHLVNNRLEFLPVSMGKLKNLRKLDLQDNALVSLPDTIADLTKLNELTLRNNKLTSLPEAMGEMRNLRFLDLRANRLISLPNSIENLTNLEKLDLRWNKLSTIPEWIHHLEQGGCTVYV
;
A
#
# COMPACT_ATOMS: atom_id res chain seq x y z
N MET A 1 4.55 32.08 15.55
CA MET A 1 3.89 31.49 14.38
C MET A 1 2.40 31.81 14.50
N ASN A 2 1.80 32.51 13.54
CA ASN A 2 0.35 32.71 13.49
C ASN A 2 -0.31 31.33 13.36
N LYS A 3 -1.46 31.11 14.05
CA LYS A 3 -2.27 29.90 13.80
C LYS A 3 -2.65 29.88 12.31
N PRO A 4 -2.63 28.71 11.65
CA PRO A 4 -3.12 28.60 10.29
C PRO A 4 -4.56 29.12 10.23
N ILE A 5 -4.88 29.88 9.19
CA ILE A 5 -6.26 30.34 8.96
C ILE A 5 -6.97 29.16 8.31
N SER A 6 -7.82 28.47 9.08
CA SER A 6 -8.57 27.31 8.66
C SER A 6 -10.04 27.63 8.52
N LEU A 7 -10.66 27.18 7.44
CA LEU A 7 -12.10 27.21 7.22
C LEU A 7 -12.64 25.78 7.18
N ASP A 8 -13.46 25.44 8.17
CA ASP A 8 -14.10 24.14 8.27
C ASP A 8 -15.60 24.25 7.88
N LEU A 9 -15.90 23.64 6.74
CA LEU A 9 -17.24 23.52 6.18
C LEU A 9 -17.68 22.06 6.01
N ASN A 10 -17.10 21.15 6.78
CA ASN A 10 -17.45 19.73 6.75
C ASN A 10 -18.91 19.49 7.12
N GLY A 11 -19.59 18.60 6.38
CA GLY A 11 -20.97 18.16 6.67
C GLY A 11 -22.03 19.26 6.59
N LYS A 12 -21.80 20.32 5.79
CA LYS A 12 -22.74 21.43 5.65
C LYS A 12 -23.77 21.23 4.54
N HIS A 13 -23.77 20.05 3.89
CA HIS A 13 -24.65 19.74 2.76
C HIS A 13 -24.52 20.74 1.59
N LEU A 14 -23.34 21.30 1.40
CA LEU A 14 -23.08 22.25 0.32
C LEU A 14 -23.12 21.55 -1.03
N SER A 15 -23.91 22.05 -1.96
CA SER A 15 -23.94 21.59 -3.36
C SER A 15 -23.01 22.39 -4.28
N SER A 16 -22.62 23.59 -3.84
CA SER A 16 -21.66 24.47 -4.54
C SER A 16 -20.93 25.37 -3.55
N LEU A 17 -19.81 25.91 -3.95
CA LEU A 17 -19.12 26.99 -3.23
C LEU A 17 -19.58 28.35 -3.77
N PRO A 18 -19.38 29.47 -3.03
CA PRO A 18 -19.69 30.79 -3.50
C PRO A 18 -18.86 31.13 -4.75
N GLU A 19 -19.44 31.95 -5.65
CA GLU A 19 -18.73 32.41 -6.85
C GLU A 19 -17.53 33.33 -6.53
N SER A 20 -17.66 34.20 -5.51
CA SER A 20 -16.53 34.99 -5.02
C SER A 20 -15.89 34.25 -3.85
N LEU A 21 -14.56 34.10 -3.92
CA LEU A 21 -13.71 33.54 -2.88
C LEU A 21 -12.88 34.61 -2.16
N ASP A 22 -13.20 35.89 -2.35
CA ASP A 22 -12.40 37.01 -1.85
C ASP A 22 -12.19 36.98 -0.33
N GLU A 23 -13.23 36.54 0.42
CA GLU A 23 -13.16 36.39 1.88
C GLU A 23 -12.29 35.22 2.34
N TRP A 24 -11.97 34.30 1.41
CA TRP A 24 -11.17 33.09 1.68
C TRP A 24 -9.70 33.25 1.28
N VAL A 25 -9.36 34.37 0.64
CA VAL A 25 -7.96 34.67 0.27
C VAL A 25 -7.11 34.70 1.53
N GLY A 26 -6.00 33.96 1.52
CA GLY A 26 -5.09 33.85 2.65
C GLY A 26 -5.36 32.67 3.60
N LEU A 27 -6.36 31.81 3.30
CA LEU A 27 -6.52 30.55 4.02
C LEU A 27 -5.28 29.66 3.83
N ASP A 28 -4.88 29.01 4.92
CA ASP A 28 -3.89 27.91 4.90
C ASP A 28 -4.58 26.55 4.71
N GLU A 29 -5.81 26.41 5.20
CA GLU A 29 -6.56 25.15 5.19
C GLU A 29 -8.03 25.36 4.83
N LEU A 30 -8.54 24.46 3.95
CA LEU A 30 -9.95 24.42 3.55
C LEU A 30 -10.47 22.99 3.67
N LEU A 31 -11.44 22.79 4.55
CA LEU A 31 -12.07 21.50 4.81
C LEU A 31 -13.51 21.51 4.30
N LEU A 32 -13.80 20.64 3.34
CA LEU A 32 -15.09 20.54 2.62
C LEU A 32 -15.62 19.10 2.62
N ASP A 33 -15.21 18.28 3.59
CA ASP A 33 -15.56 16.87 3.65
C ASP A 33 -17.06 16.65 3.88
N ASP A 34 -17.56 15.52 3.39
CA ASP A 34 -18.95 15.10 3.60
C ASP A 34 -19.98 16.18 3.16
N ASN A 35 -19.83 16.65 1.92
CA ASN A 35 -20.74 17.59 1.29
C ASN A 35 -21.35 16.99 0.00
N LEU A 36 -22.06 17.79 -0.77
CA LEU A 36 -22.73 17.40 -2.02
C LEU A 36 -22.14 18.14 -3.22
N LEU A 37 -20.86 18.53 -3.14
CA LEU A 37 -20.20 19.30 -4.19
C LEU A 37 -20.06 18.47 -5.47
N THR A 38 -20.54 19.02 -6.58
CA THR A 38 -20.38 18.41 -7.92
C THR A 38 -19.26 19.06 -8.73
N SER A 39 -18.84 20.27 -8.34
CA SER A 39 -17.72 21.01 -8.97
C SER A 39 -17.09 21.99 -7.97
N LEU A 40 -15.91 22.47 -8.29
CA LEU A 40 -15.27 23.62 -7.68
C LEU A 40 -15.37 24.85 -8.61
N PRO A 41 -15.34 26.08 -8.09
CA PRO A 41 -15.34 27.27 -8.92
C PRO A 41 -14.06 27.41 -9.73
N GLU A 42 -14.15 27.95 -10.95
CA GLU A 42 -13.02 28.10 -11.87
C GLU A 42 -11.90 29.02 -11.33
N ASN A 43 -12.20 29.87 -10.37
CA ASN A 43 -11.28 30.80 -9.73
C ASN A 43 -10.67 30.27 -8.40
N ILE A 44 -10.73 28.96 -8.16
CA ILE A 44 -10.20 28.36 -6.92
C ILE A 44 -8.69 28.66 -6.74
N ASP A 45 -7.95 28.97 -7.80
CA ASP A 45 -6.53 29.39 -7.77
C ASP A 45 -6.29 30.73 -7.05
N GLN A 46 -7.34 31.52 -6.78
CA GLN A 46 -7.22 32.69 -5.88
C GLN A 46 -6.76 32.31 -4.47
N LEU A 47 -7.03 31.05 -4.05
CA LEU A 47 -6.65 30.53 -2.75
C LEU A 47 -5.21 30.00 -2.75
N ILE A 48 -4.29 30.72 -3.40
CA ILE A 48 -2.90 30.30 -3.60
C ILE A 48 -2.12 30.05 -2.30
N SER A 49 -2.57 30.58 -1.17
CA SER A 49 -1.99 30.36 0.16
C SER A 49 -2.27 28.97 0.74
N LEU A 50 -3.24 28.23 0.18
CA LEU A 50 -3.64 26.93 0.72
C LEU A 50 -2.47 25.95 0.78
N LYS A 51 -2.32 25.34 1.93
CA LYS A 51 -1.39 24.23 2.22
C LYS A 51 -2.11 22.89 2.37
N SER A 52 -3.38 22.95 2.77
CA SER A 52 -4.23 21.77 2.96
C SER A 52 -5.60 22.00 2.36
N MET A 53 -6.06 21.06 1.54
CA MET A 53 -7.41 21.05 1.01
C MET A 53 -7.98 19.63 1.11
N SER A 54 -9.14 19.50 1.77
CA SER A 54 -9.87 18.24 1.84
C SER A 54 -11.26 18.39 1.22
N LEU A 55 -11.56 17.47 0.31
CA LEU A 55 -12.80 17.34 -0.46
C LEU A 55 -13.36 15.93 -0.33
N TYR A 56 -12.96 15.21 0.75
CA TYR A 56 -13.37 13.84 0.99
C TYR A 56 -14.88 13.69 0.98
N LYS A 57 -15.38 12.63 0.35
CA LYS A 57 -16.79 12.28 0.35
C LYS A 57 -17.68 13.40 -0.20
N ASN A 58 -17.53 13.66 -1.50
CA ASN A 58 -18.34 14.57 -2.29
C ASN A 58 -18.83 13.88 -3.58
N GLN A 59 -19.24 14.64 -4.58
CA GLN A 59 -19.76 14.13 -5.86
C GLN A 59 -18.99 14.70 -7.05
N LEU A 60 -17.71 15.01 -6.85
CA LEU A 60 -16.85 15.63 -7.87
C LEU A 60 -16.51 14.60 -8.97
N ALA A 61 -16.91 14.90 -10.20
CA ALA A 61 -16.57 14.09 -11.37
C ALA A 61 -15.25 14.54 -12.03
N ASP A 62 -14.89 15.80 -11.86
CA ASP A 62 -13.63 16.40 -12.27
C ASP A 62 -13.26 17.59 -11.36
N LEU A 63 -12.10 18.19 -11.61
CA LEU A 63 -11.64 19.40 -10.94
C LEU A 63 -11.24 20.44 -11.99
N PRO A 64 -11.55 21.73 -11.78
CA PRO A 64 -11.19 22.78 -12.72
C PRO A 64 -9.66 22.88 -12.86
N LYS A 65 -9.18 23.32 -14.02
CA LYS A 65 -7.74 23.44 -14.30
C LYS A 65 -7.03 24.38 -13.32
N SER A 66 -7.74 25.33 -12.75
CA SER A 66 -7.25 26.24 -11.73
C SER A 66 -6.81 25.53 -10.45
N THR A 67 -7.42 24.40 -10.07
CA THR A 67 -7.01 23.60 -8.91
C THR A 67 -5.52 23.25 -8.97
N TRP A 68 -5.01 22.96 -10.15
CA TRP A 68 -3.62 22.53 -10.37
C TRP A 68 -2.61 23.71 -10.37
N LYS A 69 -3.08 24.92 -10.07
CA LYS A 69 -2.23 26.10 -9.82
C LYS A 69 -2.01 26.36 -8.32
N LEU A 70 -2.65 25.60 -7.45
CA LEU A 70 -2.48 25.70 -5.98
C LEU A 70 -1.13 25.07 -5.55
N THR A 71 -0.04 25.60 -6.05
CA THR A 71 1.30 25.00 -5.93
C THR A 71 1.87 25.00 -4.51
N ASN A 72 1.23 25.69 -3.56
CA ASN A 72 1.59 25.66 -2.15
C ASN A 72 0.94 24.50 -1.38
N LEU A 73 0.08 23.70 -2.02
CA LEU A 73 -0.53 22.54 -1.36
C LEU A 73 0.52 21.52 -0.93
N HIS A 74 0.39 21.08 0.34
CA HIS A 74 1.12 19.99 0.94
C HIS A 74 0.23 18.76 1.13
N ILE A 75 -1.06 19.00 1.35
CA ILE A 75 -2.06 17.95 1.55
C ILE A 75 -3.23 18.19 0.60
N LEU A 76 -3.57 17.16 -0.18
CA LEU A 76 -4.76 17.14 -1.02
C LEU A 76 -5.48 15.82 -0.82
N ASN A 77 -6.69 15.90 -0.28
CA ASN A 77 -7.59 14.76 -0.14
C ASN A 77 -8.82 14.96 -1.03
N ILE A 78 -8.99 14.07 -2.02
CA ILE A 78 -10.14 14.05 -2.95
C ILE A 78 -10.74 12.63 -2.95
N ALA A 79 -10.52 11.86 -1.90
CA ALA A 79 -11.04 10.51 -1.80
C ALA A 79 -12.58 10.50 -1.68
N ASP A 80 -13.18 9.37 -2.02
CA ASP A 80 -14.64 9.15 -2.03
C ASP A 80 -15.37 10.20 -2.87
N ASN A 81 -15.04 10.22 -4.18
CA ASN A 81 -15.62 11.09 -5.20
C ASN A 81 -15.92 10.28 -6.48
N LEU A 82 -16.19 10.94 -7.57
CA LEU A 82 -16.57 10.32 -8.85
C LEU A 82 -15.53 10.53 -9.96
N LEU A 83 -14.28 10.87 -9.60
CA LEU A 83 -13.22 11.17 -10.55
C LEU A 83 -12.88 9.94 -11.40
N SER A 84 -12.95 10.09 -12.73
CA SER A 84 -12.55 9.06 -13.69
C SER A 84 -11.15 9.29 -14.27
N ILE A 85 -10.62 10.49 -14.14
CA ILE A 85 -9.32 10.93 -14.67
C ILE A 85 -8.63 11.78 -13.63
N LEU A 86 -7.33 11.53 -13.41
CA LEU A 86 -6.42 12.44 -12.72
C LEU A 86 -5.58 13.11 -13.81
N PRO A 87 -5.76 14.43 -14.09
CA PRO A 87 -5.10 15.07 -15.22
C PRO A 87 -3.62 15.38 -14.94
N ASP A 88 -2.85 15.63 -16.00
CA ASP A 88 -1.41 15.97 -15.91
C ASP A 88 -1.12 17.18 -15.03
N GLY A 89 -2.11 18.08 -14.87
CA GLY A 89 -2.01 19.22 -13.96
C GLY A 89 -1.60 18.86 -12.53
N VAL A 90 -1.89 17.64 -12.07
CA VAL A 90 -1.48 17.17 -10.74
C VAL A 90 0.04 17.31 -10.53
N GLY A 91 0.84 17.12 -11.59
CA GLY A 91 2.30 17.25 -11.56
C GLY A 91 2.83 18.65 -11.23
N ASN A 92 1.96 19.68 -11.25
CA ASN A 92 2.35 21.04 -10.86
C ASN A 92 2.38 21.24 -9.34
N LEU A 93 1.74 20.34 -8.57
CA LEU A 93 1.66 20.44 -7.11
C LEU A 93 2.96 19.92 -6.44
N ILE A 94 4.10 20.46 -6.83
CA ILE A 94 5.45 19.96 -6.49
C ILE A 94 5.76 19.92 -4.98
N ASN A 95 5.03 20.69 -4.18
CA ASN A 95 5.15 20.73 -2.73
C ASN A 95 4.27 19.69 -2.03
N LEU A 96 3.47 18.93 -2.80
CA LEU A 96 2.54 17.97 -2.23
C LEU A 96 3.29 16.85 -1.48
N HIS A 97 2.89 16.63 -0.24
CA HIS A 97 3.41 15.62 0.66
C HIS A 97 2.46 14.44 0.83
N MET A 98 1.17 14.70 0.79
CA MET A 98 0.12 13.68 0.83
C MET A 98 -0.91 13.92 -0.27
N LEU A 99 -1.22 12.86 -1.02
CA LEU A 99 -2.30 12.81 -1.99
C LEU A 99 -3.18 11.60 -1.70
N ASP A 100 -4.46 11.88 -1.45
CA ASP A 100 -5.47 10.83 -1.38
C ASP A 100 -6.50 11.02 -2.51
N VAL A 101 -6.55 10.06 -3.42
CA VAL A 101 -7.54 9.95 -4.49
C VAL A 101 -8.22 8.57 -4.47
N GLY A 102 -8.21 7.93 -3.31
CA GLY A 102 -8.89 6.65 -3.09
C GLY A 102 -10.38 6.74 -3.30
N GLN A 103 -11.05 5.59 -3.45
CA GLN A 103 -12.51 5.53 -3.61
C GLN A 103 -13.03 6.47 -4.72
N ASN A 104 -12.43 6.33 -5.91
CA ASN A 104 -12.81 7.04 -7.12
C ASN A 104 -13.04 6.05 -8.27
N ARG A 105 -13.03 6.51 -9.51
CA ARG A 105 -13.22 5.69 -10.71
C ARG A 105 -12.03 5.77 -11.65
N LEU A 106 -10.84 6.06 -11.12
CA LEU A 106 -9.64 6.25 -11.91
C LEU A 106 -9.22 4.95 -12.61
N THR A 107 -8.98 5.03 -13.91
CA THR A 107 -8.50 3.90 -14.72
C THR A 107 -7.00 3.94 -14.97
N ALA A 108 -6.38 5.10 -14.82
CA ALA A 108 -4.95 5.32 -15.01
C ALA A 108 -4.43 6.47 -14.13
N ILE A 109 -3.14 6.48 -13.91
CA ILE A 109 -2.38 7.55 -13.27
C ILE A 109 -1.52 8.21 -14.33
N PRO A 110 -1.50 9.57 -14.42
CA PRO A 110 -0.73 10.29 -15.43
C PRO A 110 0.78 10.22 -15.17
N GLU A 111 1.59 10.26 -16.22
CA GLU A 111 3.06 10.34 -16.11
C GLU A 111 3.51 11.56 -15.30
N ALA A 112 2.75 12.65 -15.35
CA ALA A 112 3.04 13.88 -14.63
C ALA A 112 3.05 13.70 -13.08
N LEU A 113 2.37 12.66 -12.54
CA LEU A 113 2.44 12.36 -11.11
C LEU A 113 3.89 12.18 -10.64
N GLY A 114 4.77 11.62 -11.50
CA GLY A 114 6.19 11.44 -11.22
C GLY A 114 6.99 12.74 -10.98
N HIS A 115 6.39 13.92 -11.18
CA HIS A 115 7.00 15.20 -10.83
C HIS A 115 6.94 15.50 -9.33
N LEU A 116 6.07 14.83 -8.57
CA LEU A 116 5.83 15.08 -7.15
C LEU A 116 6.94 14.50 -6.26
N LYS A 117 8.13 15.07 -6.35
CA LYS A 117 9.32 14.55 -5.65
C LYS A 117 9.22 14.62 -4.12
N SER A 118 8.34 15.46 -3.58
CA SER A 118 8.12 15.64 -2.15
C SER A 118 7.03 14.68 -1.60
N LEU A 119 6.35 13.93 -2.48
CA LEU A 119 5.23 13.08 -2.09
C LEU A 119 5.70 11.91 -1.23
N ALA A 120 5.20 11.84 0.01
CA ALA A 120 5.55 10.80 0.97
C ALA A 120 4.41 9.80 1.20
N PHE A 121 3.16 10.23 1.03
CA PHE A 121 1.97 9.41 1.26
C PHE A 121 1.05 9.47 0.04
N LEU A 122 0.79 8.30 -0.56
CA LEU A 122 -0.07 8.19 -1.73
C LEU A 122 -1.12 7.10 -1.51
N TYR A 123 -2.39 7.50 -1.62
CA TYR A 123 -3.55 6.62 -1.50
C TYR A 123 -4.30 6.58 -2.83
N LEU A 124 -4.36 5.40 -3.41
CA LEU A 124 -4.99 5.09 -4.70
C LEU A 124 -6.01 3.95 -4.58
N SER A 125 -6.36 3.57 -3.35
CA SER A 125 -7.23 2.41 -3.08
C SER A 125 -8.63 2.58 -3.66
N ASN A 126 -9.30 1.45 -3.95
CA ASN A 126 -10.68 1.45 -4.46
C ASN A 126 -10.83 2.30 -5.73
N ASN A 127 -10.08 1.95 -6.77
CA ASN A 127 -10.15 2.52 -8.10
C ASN A 127 -10.21 1.41 -9.16
N HIS A 128 -10.01 1.73 -10.43
CA HIS A 128 -10.00 0.76 -11.54
C HIS A 128 -8.64 0.74 -12.24
N LEU A 129 -7.56 0.99 -11.51
CA LEU A 129 -6.21 1.06 -12.07
C LEU A 129 -5.76 -0.31 -12.54
N SER A 130 -5.37 -0.43 -13.81
CA SER A 130 -4.84 -1.66 -14.40
C SER A 130 -3.33 -1.65 -14.61
N PHE A 131 -2.70 -0.48 -14.58
CA PHE A 131 -1.25 -0.29 -14.68
C PHE A 131 -0.80 0.99 -13.96
N LEU A 132 0.49 1.11 -13.70
CA LEU A 132 1.16 2.32 -13.22
C LEU A 132 2.16 2.80 -14.27
N PRO A 133 2.32 4.12 -14.46
CA PRO A 133 3.24 4.67 -15.44
C PRO A 133 4.71 4.46 -15.02
N GLN A 134 5.65 4.51 -15.97
CA GLN A 134 7.08 4.38 -15.67
C GLN A 134 7.61 5.50 -14.79
N SER A 135 7.07 6.72 -14.91
CA SER A 135 7.43 7.85 -14.04
C SER A 135 7.09 7.64 -12.57
N PHE A 136 6.28 6.61 -12.23
CA PHE A 136 5.92 6.30 -10.85
C PHE A 136 7.16 6.08 -9.98
N GLY A 137 8.22 5.46 -10.53
CA GLY A 137 9.51 5.29 -9.86
C GLY A 137 10.20 6.60 -9.47
N ASN A 138 9.80 7.72 -10.08
CA ASN A 138 10.35 9.02 -9.76
C ASN A 138 9.89 9.62 -8.41
N LEU A 139 8.92 9.00 -7.72
CA LEU A 139 8.41 9.41 -6.41
C LEU A 139 9.41 9.07 -5.29
N GLY A 140 10.63 9.60 -5.38
CA GLY A 140 11.75 9.19 -4.55
C GLY A 140 11.61 9.41 -3.04
N SER A 141 10.67 10.27 -2.61
CA SER A 141 10.36 10.49 -1.18
C SER A 141 9.23 9.61 -0.66
N LEU A 142 8.64 8.73 -1.49
CA LEU A 142 7.46 7.96 -1.13
C LEU A 142 7.78 6.97 0.00
N LYS A 143 7.02 7.04 1.09
CA LYS A 143 7.14 6.21 2.29
C LYS A 143 5.98 5.24 2.45
N TYR A 144 4.80 5.65 2.02
CA TYR A 144 3.58 4.88 2.12
C TYR A 144 2.85 4.87 0.78
N LEU A 145 2.49 3.68 0.32
CA LEU A 145 1.72 3.48 -0.90
C LEU A 145 0.59 2.49 -0.65
N ASN A 146 -0.63 2.95 -0.84
CA ASN A 146 -1.82 2.10 -0.80
C ASN A 146 -2.52 2.08 -2.17
N ILE A 147 -2.48 0.92 -2.84
CA ILE A 147 -3.17 0.67 -4.13
C ILE A 147 -4.13 -0.53 -3.98
N THR A 148 -4.66 -0.71 -2.79
CA THR A 148 -5.63 -1.78 -2.48
C THR A 148 -6.89 -1.65 -3.34
N ASP A 149 -7.56 -2.77 -3.64
CA ASP A 149 -8.81 -2.80 -4.41
C ASP A 149 -8.69 -2.09 -5.78
N ASN A 150 -7.82 -2.65 -6.63
CA ASN A 150 -7.60 -2.21 -8.00
C ASN A 150 -7.50 -3.42 -8.96
N GLN A 151 -7.03 -3.23 -10.17
CA GLN A 151 -6.92 -4.27 -11.20
C GLN A 151 -5.48 -4.44 -11.69
N LEU A 152 -4.49 -4.11 -10.85
CA LEU A 152 -3.08 -4.20 -11.22
C LEU A 152 -2.64 -5.65 -11.36
N ALA A 153 -2.04 -5.98 -12.51
CA ALA A 153 -1.47 -7.31 -12.78
C ALA A 153 0.06 -7.34 -12.66
N SER A 154 0.72 -6.19 -12.75
CA SER A 154 2.18 -6.06 -12.68
C SER A 154 2.61 -4.67 -12.23
N PHE A 155 3.85 -4.55 -11.80
CA PHE A 155 4.52 -3.27 -11.58
C PHE A 155 5.42 -2.89 -12.76
N PRO A 156 5.64 -1.59 -13.02
CA PRO A 156 6.74 -1.14 -13.86
C PRO A 156 8.08 -1.43 -13.17
N GLU A 157 9.13 -1.71 -13.95
CA GLU A 157 10.48 -1.96 -13.40
C GLU A 157 11.03 -0.78 -12.58
N SER A 158 10.54 0.42 -12.87
CA SER A 158 10.89 1.65 -12.14
C SER A 158 10.47 1.64 -10.67
N ILE A 159 9.60 0.69 -10.23
CA ILE A 159 9.25 0.52 -8.81
C ILE A 159 10.49 0.39 -7.93
N SER A 160 11.58 -0.17 -8.48
CA SER A 160 12.88 -0.33 -7.82
C SER A 160 13.47 0.96 -7.27
N GLN A 161 13.08 2.11 -7.82
CA GLN A 161 13.60 3.43 -7.44
C GLN A 161 12.97 3.96 -6.14
N LEU A 162 11.86 3.34 -5.66
CA LEU A 162 11.16 3.76 -4.44
C LEU A 162 11.87 3.27 -3.17
N THR A 163 13.15 3.54 -3.04
CA THR A 163 14.00 2.99 -1.96
C THR A 163 13.65 3.51 -0.56
N GLN A 164 12.89 4.61 -0.45
CA GLN A 164 12.39 5.16 0.80
C GLN A 164 11.06 4.53 1.26
N LEU A 165 10.45 3.67 0.42
CA LEU A 165 9.16 3.07 0.72
C LEU A 165 9.26 2.19 1.97
N ILE A 166 8.37 2.43 2.94
CA ILE A 166 8.32 1.74 4.23
C ILE A 166 7.18 0.71 4.24
N GLU A 167 6.05 1.07 3.66
CA GLU A 167 4.86 0.22 3.62
C GLU A 167 4.22 0.25 2.25
N LEU A 168 3.93 -0.97 1.72
CA LEU A 168 3.29 -1.19 0.43
C LEU A 168 2.06 -2.08 0.60
N ARG A 169 0.87 -1.54 0.32
CA ARG A 169 -0.41 -2.25 0.36
C ARG A 169 -0.97 -2.49 -1.03
N LEU A 170 -1.19 -3.75 -1.36
CA LEU A 170 -1.62 -4.25 -2.66
C LEU A 170 -2.76 -5.27 -2.56
N TYR A 171 -3.53 -5.24 -1.47
CA TYR A 171 -4.67 -6.16 -1.30
C TYR A 171 -5.62 -6.10 -2.50
N ASN A 172 -6.26 -7.22 -2.80
CA ASN A 172 -7.32 -7.28 -3.81
C ASN A 172 -6.89 -6.68 -5.16
N ASN A 173 -5.83 -7.24 -5.73
CA ASN A 173 -5.35 -6.93 -7.08
C ASN A 173 -5.22 -8.22 -7.92
N LEU A 174 -4.60 -8.14 -9.08
CA LEU A 174 -4.51 -9.25 -10.02
C LEU A 174 -3.07 -9.72 -10.23
N PHE A 175 -2.15 -9.43 -9.32
CA PHE A 175 -0.74 -9.82 -9.45
C PHE A 175 -0.60 -11.34 -9.51
N SER A 176 -0.10 -11.86 -10.62
CA SER A 176 0.28 -13.28 -10.78
C SER A 176 1.77 -13.53 -10.46
N SER A 177 2.58 -12.48 -10.54
CA SER A 177 4.00 -12.45 -10.19
C SER A 177 4.42 -11.07 -9.74
N LEU A 178 5.57 -10.98 -9.08
CA LEU A 178 6.25 -9.72 -8.77
C LEU A 178 7.55 -9.64 -9.60
N PRO A 179 7.97 -8.45 -10.06
CA PRO A 179 9.22 -8.31 -10.78
C PRO A 179 10.42 -8.50 -9.84
N GLU A 180 11.56 -8.93 -10.36
CA GLU A 180 12.81 -9.06 -9.59
C GLU A 180 13.27 -7.69 -9.01
N SER A 181 12.85 -6.60 -9.62
CA SER A 181 13.12 -5.24 -9.13
C SER A 181 12.49 -4.92 -7.77
N ILE A 182 11.48 -5.70 -7.32
CA ILE A 182 10.86 -5.54 -5.99
C ILE A 182 11.90 -5.65 -4.85
N GLY A 183 12.92 -6.51 -5.03
CA GLY A 183 13.99 -6.71 -4.05
C GLY A 183 14.88 -5.49 -3.81
N GLN A 184 14.74 -4.43 -4.61
CA GLN A 184 15.50 -3.18 -4.46
C GLN A 184 14.82 -2.17 -3.51
N LEU A 185 13.60 -2.46 -3.03
CA LEU A 185 12.88 -1.63 -2.05
C LEU A 185 13.52 -1.74 -0.65
N ALA A 186 14.75 -1.27 -0.52
CA ALA A 186 15.59 -1.48 0.66
C ALA A 186 14.99 -0.91 1.96
N GLY A 187 14.12 0.09 1.88
CA GLY A 187 13.43 0.70 3.02
C GLY A 187 12.23 -0.10 3.55
N LEU A 188 11.75 -1.09 2.76
CA LEU A 188 10.45 -1.72 3.01
C LEU A 188 10.44 -2.52 4.31
N LYS A 189 9.44 -2.24 5.15
CA LYS A 189 9.19 -2.92 6.43
C LYS A 189 7.92 -3.77 6.39
N GLU A 190 6.92 -3.36 5.63
CA GLU A 190 5.65 -4.06 5.51
C GLU A 190 5.23 -4.20 4.05
N LEU A 191 4.93 -5.43 3.65
CA LEU A 191 4.44 -5.77 2.32
C LEU A 191 3.18 -6.61 2.44
N HIS A 192 2.10 -6.09 1.90
CA HIS A 192 0.78 -6.69 1.99
C HIS A 192 0.22 -7.03 0.61
N LEU A 193 0.07 -8.33 0.33
CA LEU A 193 -0.30 -8.89 -0.97
C LEU A 193 -1.53 -9.82 -0.89
N VAL A 194 -2.37 -9.64 0.13
CA VAL A 194 -3.57 -10.48 0.34
C VAL A 194 -4.49 -10.43 -0.88
N ASN A 195 -5.09 -11.58 -1.17
CA ASN A 195 -6.07 -11.74 -2.25
C ASN A 195 -5.53 -11.24 -3.61
N ASN A 196 -4.48 -11.91 -4.05
CA ASN A 196 -3.88 -11.77 -5.38
C ASN A 196 -3.85 -13.15 -6.07
N ARG A 197 -3.05 -13.29 -7.13
CA ARG A 197 -2.93 -14.53 -7.92
C ARG A 197 -1.50 -15.05 -7.98
N LEU A 198 -0.66 -14.69 -7.00
CA LEU A 198 0.76 -15.04 -6.99
C LEU A 198 0.95 -16.55 -6.94
N GLU A 199 1.67 -17.09 -7.91
CA GLU A 199 2.04 -18.50 -7.94
C GLU A 199 3.44 -18.74 -7.36
N PHE A 200 4.34 -17.77 -7.51
CA PHE A 200 5.73 -17.80 -7.04
C PHE A 200 6.14 -16.42 -6.52
N LEU A 201 7.17 -16.41 -5.67
CA LEU A 201 7.85 -15.18 -5.26
C LEU A 201 9.19 -15.08 -6.00
N PRO A 202 9.64 -13.87 -6.40
CA PRO A 202 10.95 -13.69 -7.02
C PRO A 202 12.08 -14.00 -6.03
N VAL A 203 13.21 -14.51 -6.53
CA VAL A 203 14.38 -14.82 -5.70
C VAL A 203 14.91 -13.55 -4.99
N SER A 204 14.78 -12.40 -5.63
CA SER A 204 15.17 -11.11 -5.07
C SER A 204 14.38 -10.70 -3.82
N MET A 205 13.25 -11.36 -3.51
CA MET A 205 12.49 -11.08 -2.27
C MET A 205 13.41 -11.12 -1.04
N GLY A 206 14.37 -12.05 -1.00
CA GLY A 206 15.34 -12.16 0.09
C GLY A 206 16.26 -10.93 0.29
N LYS A 207 16.29 -9.98 -0.65
CA LYS A 207 17.03 -8.72 -0.53
C LYS A 207 16.32 -7.69 0.34
N LEU A 208 15.05 -7.89 0.69
CA LEU A 208 14.26 -6.98 1.53
C LEU A 208 14.66 -7.10 3.02
N LYS A 209 15.91 -6.82 3.33
CA LYS A 209 16.51 -7.08 4.66
C LYS A 209 15.88 -6.28 5.82
N ASN A 210 15.04 -5.29 5.55
CA ASN A 210 14.32 -4.53 6.57
C ASN A 210 12.87 -4.97 6.76
N LEU A 211 12.40 -5.97 5.96
CA LEU A 211 11.03 -6.45 6.02
C LEU A 211 10.75 -7.08 7.39
N ARG A 212 9.65 -6.68 8.01
CA ARG A 212 9.18 -7.16 9.32
C ARG A 212 7.87 -7.91 9.22
N LYS A 213 7.03 -7.52 8.24
CA LYS A 213 5.74 -8.14 7.99
C LYS A 213 5.57 -8.45 6.51
N LEU A 214 5.22 -9.70 6.22
CA LEU A 214 4.89 -10.17 4.87
C LEU A 214 3.56 -10.91 4.91
N ASP A 215 2.55 -10.33 4.26
CA ASP A 215 1.22 -10.92 4.19
C ASP A 215 0.91 -11.36 2.76
N LEU A 216 0.85 -12.66 2.57
CA LEU A 216 0.62 -13.36 1.30
C LEU A 216 -0.65 -14.22 1.33
N GLN A 217 -1.54 -13.96 2.28
CA GLN A 217 -2.79 -14.70 2.42
C GLN A 217 -3.61 -14.66 1.12
N ASP A 218 -4.39 -15.70 0.87
CA ASP A 218 -5.31 -15.80 -0.26
C ASP A 218 -4.62 -15.57 -1.62
N ASN A 219 -3.57 -16.38 -1.89
CA ASN A 219 -2.84 -16.41 -3.16
C ASN A 219 -2.82 -17.83 -3.75
N ALA A 220 -2.00 -18.07 -4.76
CA ALA A 220 -1.88 -19.36 -5.41
C ALA A 220 -0.48 -19.98 -5.26
N LEU A 221 0.31 -19.56 -4.26
CA LEU A 221 1.70 -19.96 -4.07
C LEU A 221 1.83 -21.48 -3.93
N VAL A 222 2.67 -22.08 -4.77
CA VAL A 222 2.94 -23.51 -4.76
C VAL A 222 4.23 -23.87 -4.01
N SER A 223 5.17 -22.93 -3.93
CA SER A 223 6.43 -23.03 -3.20
C SER A 223 6.94 -21.66 -2.78
N LEU A 224 7.94 -21.63 -1.90
CA LEU A 224 8.69 -20.44 -1.52
C LEU A 224 10.15 -20.61 -2.01
N PRO A 225 10.83 -19.53 -2.42
CA PRO A 225 12.27 -19.60 -2.73
C PRO A 225 13.08 -19.75 -1.44
N ASP A 226 14.22 -20.44 -1.48
CA ASP A 226 15.12 -20.59 -0.32
C ASP A 226 15.55 -19.23 0.24
N THR A 227 15.67 -18.23 -0.62
CA THR A 227 16.03 -16.86 -0.23
C THR A 227 15.00 -16.16 0.67
N ILE A 228 13.81 -16.76 0.89
CA ILE A 228 12.86 -16.27 1.90
C ILE A 228 13.50 -16.20 3.28
N ALA A 229 14.41 -17.12 3.57
CA ALA A 229 15.18 -17.18 4.81
C ALA A 229 16.11 -15.98 5.03
N ASP A 230 16.47 -15.30 3.95
CA ASP A 230 17.27 -14.09 3.99
C ASP A 230 16.56 -12.89 4.60
N LEU A 231 15.26 -12.99 4.85
CA LEU A 231 14.44 -11.97 5.53
C LEU A 231 14.67 -12.01 7.05
N THR A 232 15.88 -11.79 7.47
CA THR A 232 16.32 -11.99 8.86
C THR A 232 15.63 -11.12 9.91
N LYS A 233 14.93 -10.04 9.50
CA LYS A 233 14.16 -9.19 10.41
C LYS A 233 12.66 -9.48 10.38
N LEU A 234 12.21 -10.49 9.62
CA LEU A 234 10.80 -10.81 9.50
C LEU A 234 10.26 -11.34 10.84
N ASN A 235 9.18 -10.72 11.32
CA ASN A 235 8.49 -11.10 12.56
C ASN A 235 7.16 -11.81 12.27
N GLU A 236 6.48 -11.41 11.20
CA GLU A 236 5.19 -11.98 10.78
C GLU A 236 5.24 -12.46 9.35
N LEU A 237 4.87 -13.72 9.14
CA LEU A 237 4.69 -14.33 7.83
C LEU A 237 3.32 -15.00 7.76
N THR A 238 2.43 -14.46 6.94
CA THR A 238 1.10 -15.03 6.69
C THR A 238 1.07 -15.64 5.30
N LEU A 239 0.87 -16.96 5.24
CA LEU A 239 0.79 -17.76 4.02
C LEU A 239 -0.53 -18.52 3.93
N ARG A 240 -1.50 -18.14 4.75
CA ARG A 240 -2.82 -18.77 4.81
C ARG A 240 -3.48 -18.82 3.43
N ASN A 241 -4.21 -19.93 3.19
CA ASN A 241 -4.99 -20.13 1.96
C ASN A 241 -4.13 -19.96 0.69
N ASN A 242 -3.11 -20.83 0.57
CA ASN A 242 -2.25 -20.98 -0.60
C ASN A 242 -2.25 -22.44 -1.06
N LYS A 243 -1.32 -22.80 -1.93
CA LYS A 243 -1.20 -24.16 -2.49
C LYS A 243 0.13 -24.82 -2.13
N LEU A 244 0.80 -24.36 -1.06
CA LEU A 244 2.12 -24.85 -0.65
C LEU A 244 2.07 -26.34 -0.33
N THR A 245 2.96 -27.12 -0.92
CA THR A 245 3.11 -28.56 -0.67
C THR A 245 4.26 -28.88 0.26
N SER A 246 5.25 -28.01 0.35
CA SER A 246 6.43 -28.08 1.21
C SER A 246 6.90 -26.68 1.58
N LEU A 247 7.80 -26.61 2.54
CA LEU A 247 8.52 -25.41 2.93
C LEU A 247 10.03 -25.64 2.73
N PRO A 248 10.81 -24.60 2.38
CA PRO A 248 12.26 -24.76 2.26
C PRO A 248 12.92 -25.00 3.63
N GLU A 249 13.94 -25.88 3.68
CA GLU A 249 14.73 -26.11 4.90
C GLU A 249 15.38 -24.82 5.43
N ALA A 250 15.72 -23.90 4.54
CA ALA A 250 16.29 -22.61 4.91
C ALA A 250 15.40 -21.78 5.86
N MET A 251 14.08 -22.03 5.92
CA MET A 251 13.18 -21.28 6.81
C MET A 251 13.59 -21.34 8.30
N GLY A 252 14.29 -22.39 8.72
CA GLY A 252 14.83 -22.47 10.08
C GLY A 252 15.84 -21.38 10.47
N GLU A 253 16.36 -20.64 9.49
CA GLU A 253 17.25 -19.48 9.72
C GLU A 253 16.51 -18.17 10.04
N MET A 254 15.18 -18.16 9.92
CA MET A 254 14.35 -16.97 10.19
C MET A 254 14.12 -16.76 11.69
N ARG A 255 15.17 -16.67 12.47
CA ARG A 255 15.17 -16.72 13.96
C ARG A 255 14.40 -15.58 14.64
N ASN A 256 14.07 -14.51 13.91
CA ASN A 256 13.25 -13.41 14.45
C ASN A 256 11.74 -13.60 14.18
N LEU A 257 11.35 -14.70 13.52
CA LEU A 257 9.94 -14.97 13.22
C LEU A 257 9.19 -15.30 14.51
N ARG A 258 8.10 -14.56 14.74
CA ARG A 258 7.22 -14.71 15.92
C ARG A 258 5.86 -15.31 15.53
N PHE A 259 5.37 -14.98 14.36
CA PHE A 259 4.06 -15.41 13.88
C PHE A 259 4.18 -16.05 12.49
N LEU A 260 3.82 -17.33 12.40
CA LEU A 260 3.79 -18.09 11.15
C LEU A 260 2.42 -18.72 10.96
N ASP A 261 1.67 -18.19 9.99
CA ASP A 261 0.35 -18.72 9.62
C ASP A 261 0.44 -19.48 8.29
N LEU A 262 0.29 -20.80 8.38
CA LEU A 262 0.34 -21.75 7.26
C LEU A 262 -1.01 -22.42 7.00
N ARG A 263 -2.08 -21.95 7.62
CA ARG A 263 -3.42 -22.54 7.50
C ARG A 263 -3.87 -22.67 6.06
N ALA A 264 -4.70 -23.71 5.83
CA ALA A 264 -5.33 -23.93 4.54
C ALA A 264 -4.31 -23.96 3.38
N ASN A 265 -3.29 -24.81 3.52
CA ASN A 265 -2.32 -25.15 2.48
C ASN A 265 -2.41 -26.65 2.12
N ARG A 266 -1.42 -27.18 1.46
CA ARG A 266 -1.34 -28.58 1.03
C ARG A 266 -0.09 -29.27 1.56
N LEU A 267 0.46 -28.77 2.67
CA LEU A 267 1.69 -29.31 3.26
C LEU A 267 1.46 -30.76 3.68
N ILE A 268 2.36 -31.65 3.24
CA ILE A 268 2.37 -33.07 3.59
C ILE A 268 3.39 -33.42 4.67
N SER A 269 4.40 -32.56 4.83
CA SER A 269 5.44 -32.62 5.86
C SER A 269 5.94 -31.20 6.15
N LEU A 270 6.68 -31.07 7.25
CA LEU A 270 7.37 -29.85 7.64
C LEU A 270 8.87 -30.12 7.71
N PRO A 271 9.73 -29.16 7.33
CA PRO A 271 11.17 -29.31 7.48
C PRO A 271 11.54 -29.31 8.97
N ASN A 272 12.54 -30.16 9.32
CA ASN A 272 12.98 -30.24 10.72
C ASN A 272 13.63 -28.93 11.20
N SER A 273 14.14 -28.14 10.31
CA SER A 273 14.75 -26.84 10.62
C SER A 273 13.80 -25.84 11.28
N ILE A 274 12.47 -26.00 11.16
CA ILE A 274 11.47 -25.17 11.84
C ILE A 274 11.65 -25.19 13.38
N GLU A 275 12.19 -26.28 13.93
CA GLU A 275 12.56 -26.37 15.35
C GLU A 275 13.50 -25.25 15.80
N ASN A 276 14.32 -24.71 14.89
CA ASN A 276 15.27 -23.63 15.18
C ASN A 276 14.59 -22.26 15.38
N LEU A 277 13.29 -22.13 15.12
CA LEU A 277 12.53 -20.88 15.27
C LEU A 277 12.15 -20.64 16.74
N THR A 278 13.14 -20.54 17.59
CA THR A 278 12.95 -20.46 19.07
C THR A 278 12.22 -19.20 19.56
N ASN A 279 12.08 -18.18 18.73
CA ASN A 279 11.32 -16.98 19.05
C ASN A 279 9.85 -17.06 18.56
N LEU A 280 9.44 -18.20 18.01
CA LEU A 280 8.09 -18.37 17.48
C LEU A 280 7.07 -18.39 18.63
N GLU A 281 6.11 -17.48 18.58
CA GLU A 281 5.02 -17.35 19.56
C GLU A 281 3.75 -18.07 19.09
N LYS A 282 3.57 -18.14 17.75
CA LYS A 282 2.42 -18.79 17.16
C LYS A 282 2.77 -19.47 15.85
N LEU A 283 2.41 -20.76 15.74
CA LEU A 283 2.46 -21.56 14.54
C LEU A 283 1.05 -22.12 14.26
N ASP A 284 0.47 -21.80 13.11
CA ASP A 284 -0.84 -22.29 12.74
C ASP A 284 -0.77 -23.15 11.47
N LEU A 285 -1.00 -24.45 11.64
CA LEU A 285 -0.88 -25.50 10.62
C LEU A 285 -2.23 -26.09 10.19
N ARG A 286 -3.32 -25.63 10.78
CA ARG A 286 -4.66 -26.18 10.55
C ARG A 286 -5.01 -26.23 9.06
N TRP A 287 -5.78 -27.24 8.71
CA TRP A 287 -6.27 -27.45 7.33
C TRP A 287 -5.14 -27.68 6.30
N ASN A 288 -4.11 -28.41 6.72
CA ASN A 288 -3.07 -28.96 5.86
C ASN A 288 -3.29 -30.48 5.64
N LYS A 289 -2.34 -31.14 5.01
CA LYS A 289 -2.36 -32.58 4.70
C LYS A 289 -1.22 -33.32 5.37
N LEU A 290 -0.79 -32.86 6.55
CA LEU A 290 0.35 -33.44 7.26
C LEU A 290 0.07 -34.92 7.54
N SER A 291 0.97 -35.80 7.09
CA SER A 291 0.90 -37.25 7.30
C SER A 291 1.27 -37.63 8.74
N THR A 292 2.18 -36.87 9.34
CA THR A 292 2.64 -37.00 10.71
C THR A 292 2.89 -35.62 11.30
N ILE A 293 2.68 -35.51 12.60
CA ILE A 293 3.04 -34.32 13.36
C ILE A 293 4.49 -34.55 13.87
N PRO A 294 5.46 -33.69 13.49
CA PRO A 294 6.85 -33.86 13.94
C PRO A 294 6.99 -33.74 15.46
N GLU A 295 7.83 -34.57 16.06
CA GLU A 295 8.07 -34.56 17.51
C GLU A 295 8.61 -33.23 18.03
N TRP A 296 9.36 -32.49 17.20
CA TRP A 296 9.92 -31.19 17.56
C TRP A 296 8.85 -30.10 17.83
N ILE A 297 7.60 -30.32 17.42
CA ILE A 297 6.50 -29.39 17.78
C ILE A 297 6.37 -29.26 19.29
N HIS A 298 6.54 -30.35 20.04
CA HIS A 298 6.52 -30.29 21.52
C HIS A 298 7.66 -29.43 22.09
N HIS A 299 8.81 -29.37 21.41
CA HIS A 299 9.90 -28.48 21.85
C HIS A 299 9.53 -27.02 21.68
N LEU A 300 8.87 -26.63 20.59
CA LEU A 300 8.36 -25.27 20.39
C LEU A 300 7.30 -24.91 21.44
N GLU A 301 6.37 -25.84 21.74
CA GLU A 301 5.34 -25.64 22.76
C GLU A 301 5.96 -25.46 24.16
N GLN A 302 6.96 -26.25 24.53
CA GLN A 302 7.72 -26.09 25.75
C GLN A 302 8.47 -24.75 25.80
N GLY A 303 8.90 -24.24 24.65
CA GLY A 303 9.48 -22.90 24.48
C GLY A 303 8.48 -21.75 24.56
N GLY A 304 7.17 -22.04 24.73
CA GLY A 304 6.09 -21.04 24.83
C GLY A 304 5.37 -20.72 23.53
N CYS A 305 5.66 -21.43 22.42
CA CYS A 305 4.93 -21.27 21.16
C CYS A 305 3.54 -21.92 21.25
N THR A 306 2.52 -21.19 20.86
CA THR A 306 1.18 -21.76 20.65
C THR A 306 1.10 -22.41 19.27
N VAL A 307 0.97 -23.74 19.22
CA VAL A 307 0.86 -24.48 17.96
C VAL A 307 -0.58 -24.95 17.75
N TYR A 308 -1.11 -24.73 16.56
CA TYR A 308 -2.39 -25.24 16.09
C TYR A 308 -2.15 -26.20 14.92
N VAL A 309 -2.60 -27.45 15.01
CA VAL A 309 -2.49 -28.49 14.00
C VAL A 309 -3.86 -28.92 13.47
#